data_dc33f8f2a981c82a1cf510cd9fc22ef6
#
_entry.id   dc33f8f2a981c82a1cf510cd9fc22ef6
#
_cell.length_a   1.000
_cell.length_b   1.000
_cell.length_c   1.000
_cell.angle_alpha   90.00
_cell.angle_beta   90.00
_cell.angle_gamma   90.00
#
_symmetry.space_group_name_H-M   'P 1'
#
loop_
_entity.id
_entity.type
_entity.pdbx_description
1 polymer ?
#
loop_
_entity_poly.entity_id
_entity_poly.type
_entity_poly.pdbx_seq_one_letter_code
_entity_poly.pdbx_strand_id
1 'polypeptide(L)'
;MTQPPDLRVVVGTLFDHHEELKRAVERYPVACRVDRAPPQDRLFRMMRASRAAIAHGGDTLYELACLGVPTAVVCPTVRQLRVADRFAGAAAVLNLGVHRTLTRSRFQRGIIRLLRDTRLRRCLRTAGPRLVDGRGAQRVARTLAELAAS
;
A
#
# COMPACT_ATOMS: atom_id res chain seq x y z
N MET A 1 -22.78 4.97 -16.19
CA MET A 1 -21.36 5.34 -16.42
C MET A 1 -20.68 5.44 -15.07
N THR A 2 -19.71 4.58 -14.77
CA THR A 2 -18.96 4.64 -13.52
C THR A 2 -18.01 5.83 -13.59
N GLN A 3 -18.11 6.74 -12.63
CA GLN A 3 -17.21 7.88 -12.46
C GLN A 3 -15.75 7.39 -12.46
N PRO A 4 -14.83 8.04 -13.19
CA PRO A 4 -13.42 7.67 -13.14
C PRO A 4 -12.89 7.75 -11.71
N PRO A 5 -11.95 6.88 -11.33
CA PRO A 5 -11.40 6.89 -9.97
C PRO A 5 -10.63 8.21 -9.72
N ASP A 6 -10.88 8.83 -8.56
CA ASP A 6 -10.03 9.91 -8.04
C ASP A 6 -8.69 9.28 -7.62
N LEU A 7 -7.62 9.59 -8.34
CA LEU A 7 -6.29 9.05 -8.09
C LEU A 7 -5.48 10.01 -7.23
N ARG A 8 -4.91 9.48 -6.16
CA ARG A 8 -4.01 10.23 -5.30
C ARG A 8 -2.63 9.57 -5.27
N VAL A 9 -1.62 10.31 -5.65
CA VAL A 9 -0.22 9.85 -5.67
C VAL A 9 0.51 10.51 -4.51
N VAL A 10 1.12 9.72 -3.65
CA VAL A 10 1.96 10.20 -2.55
C VAL A 10 3.40 9.88 -2.88
N VAL A 11 4.25 10.90 -2.89
CA VAL A 11 5.69 10.76 -3.10
C VAL A 11 6.47 11.19 -1.85
N GLY A 12 7.52 10.45 -1.53
CA GLY A 12 8.41 10.76 -0.41
C GLY A 12 9.36 11.91 -0.71
N THR A 13 10.14 12.32 0.30
CA THR A 13 11.14 13.40 0.19
C THR A 13 12.27 13.08 -0.78
N LEU A 14 12.62 11.80 -0.94
CA LEU A 14 13.70 11.33 -1.81
C LEU A 14 13.22 10.96 -3.23
N PHE A 15 11.98 11.30 -3.57
CA PHE A 15 11.47 11.07 -4.91
C PHE A 15 12.05 12.12 -5.87
N ASP A 16 12.74 11.69 -6.93
CA ASP A 16 13.48 12.54 -7.87
C ASP A 16 12.89 12.55 -9.30
N HIS A 17 11.91 11.69 -9.61
CA HIS A 17 11.26 11.60 -10.93
C HIS A 17 10.06 12.55 -11.10
N HIS A 18 10.19 13.81 -10.63
CA HIS A 18 9.07 14.77 -10.61
C HIS A 18 8.55 15.13 -11.99
N GLU A 19 9.45 15.36 -12.95
CA GLU A 19 9.07 15.76 -14.31
C GLU A 19 8.38 14.62 -15.07
N GLU A 20 8.81 13.38 -14.86
CA GLU A 20 8.17 12.21 -15.46
C GLU A 20 6.76 12.01 -14.86
N LEU A 21 6.62 12.17 -13.54
CA LEU A 21 5.33 12.08 -12.88
C LEU A 21 4.38 13.17 -13.37
N LYS A 22 4.85 14.41 -13.49
CA LYS A 22 4.06 15.54 -14.01
C LYS A 22 3.55 15.26 -15.42
N ARG A 23 4.46 14.84 -16.33
CA ARG A 23 4.09 14.46 -17.71
C ARG A 23 3.09 13.30 -17.74
N ALA A 24 3.25 12.32 -16.85
CA ALA A 24 2.31 11.20 -16.75
C ALA A 24 0.92 11.66 -16.30
N VAL A 25 0.84 12.56 -15.32
CA VAL A 25 -0.42 13.12 -14.82
C VAL A 25 -1.12 13.96 -15.91
N GLU A 26 -0.37 14.80 -16.61
CA GLU A 26 -0.91 15.65 -17.69
C GLU A 26 -1.42 14.84 -18.90
N ARG A 27 -0.78 13.70 -19.18
CA ARG A 27 -1.12 12.85 -20.34
C ARG A 27 -2.42 12.07 -20.15
N TYR A 28 -2.82 11.76 -18.93
CA TYR A 28 -3.98 10.91 -18.67
C TYR A 28 -5.15 11.71 -18.11
N PRO A 29 -6.36 11.60 -18.71
CA PRO A 29 -7.55 12.38 -18.32
C PRO A 29 -8.21 11.80 -17.04
N VAL A 30 -7.41 11.54 -16.01
CA VAL A 30 -7.89 11.08 -14.70
C VAL A 30 -7.62 12.18 -13.70
N ALA A 31 -8.61 12.53 -12.88
CA ALA A 31 -8.40 13.44 -11.77
C ALA A 31 -7.31 12.87 -10.84
N CYS A 32 -6.11 13.42 -10.95
CA CYS A 32 -4.94 12.97 -10.20
C CYS A 32 -4.41 14.11 -9.34
N ARG A 33 -4.25 13.84 -8.04
CA ARG A 33 -3.60 14.75 -7.09
C ARG A 33 -2.30 14.14 -6.62
N VAL A 34 -1.24 14.96 -6.64
CA VAL A 34 0.08 14.55 -6.15
C VAL A 34 0.36 15.27 -4.84
N ASP A 35 0.53 14.51 -3.77
CA ASP A 35 0.91 14.99 -2.45
C ASP A 35 2.38 14.64 -2.19
N ARG A 36 3.21 15.65 -1.88
CA ARG A 36 4.63 15.45 -1.59
C ARG A 36 4.87 15.45 -0.09
N ALA A 37 5.41 14.35 0.42
CA ALA A 37 5.77 14.17 1.83
C ALA A 37 4.72 14.73 2.80
N PRO A 38 3.43 14.32 2.70
CA PRO A 38 2.41 14.85 3.58
C PRO A 38 2.73 14.48 5.04
N PRO A 39 2.34 15.32 6.02
CA PRO A 39 2.43 14.95 7.43
C PRO A 39 1.72 13.61 7.70
N GLN A 40 2.23 12.85 8.67
CA GLN A 40 1.80 11.47 8.92
C GLN A 40 0.30 11.35 9.23
N ASP A 41 -0.25 12.28 10.01
CA ASP A 41 -1.68 12.33 10.32
C ASP A 41 -2.55 12.53 9.06
N ARG A 42 -2.09 13.39 8.14
CA ARG A 42 -2.73 13.59 6.84
C ARG A 42 -2.63 12.34 5.98
N LEU A 43 -1.45 11.71 5.94
CA LEU A 43 -1.24 10.46 5.21
C LEU A 43 -2.19 9.36 5.70
N PHE A 44 -2.32 9.17 7.00
CA PHE A 44 -3.24 8.19 7.56
C PHE A 44 -4.71 8.48 7.24
N ARG A 45 -5.13 9.75 7.28
CA ARG A 45 -6.49 10.13 6.84
C ARG A 45 -6.71 9.79 5.36
N MET A 46 -5.72 10.06 4.51
CA MET A 46 -5.78 9.73 3.08
C MET A 46 -5.88 8.22 2.85
N MET A 47 -5.05 7.42 3.54
CA MET A 47 -5.10 5.96 3.48
C MET A 47 -6.48 5.44 3.89
N ARG A 48 -7.01 5.87 5.03
CA ARG A 48 -8.33 5.44 5.53
C ARG A 48 -9.48 5.79 4.60
N ALA A 49 -9.39 6.93 3.92
CA ALA A 49 -10.39 7.36 2.94
C ALA A 49 -10.28 6.61 1.59
N SER A 50 -9.19 5.88 1.35
CA SER A 50 -8.95 5.22 0.09
C SER A 50 -9.74 3.92 -0.02
N ARG A 51 -10.35 3.70 -1.19
CA ARG A 51 -11.03 2.45 -1.54
C ARG A 51 -10.05 1.29 -1.74
N ALA A 52 -8.88 1.61 -2.28
CA ALA A 52 -7.79 0.69 -2.53
C ALA A 52 -6.48 1.48 -2.64
N ALA A 53 -5.36 0.80 -2.44
CA ALA A 53 -4.03 1.37 -2.58
C ALA A 53 -3.12 0.51 -3.45
N ILE A 54 -2.09 1.15 -4.00
CA ILE A 54 -0.94 0.48 -4.62
C ILE A 54 0.28 0.94 -3.83
N ALA A 55 1.07 0.00 -3.34
CA ALA A 55 2.25 0.30 -2.56
C ALA A 55 3.39 -0.67 -2.89
N HIS A 56 4.58 -0.37 -2.40
CA HIS A 56 5.68 -1.35 -2.37
C HIS A 56 5.71 -2.10 -1.02
N GLY A 57 6.52 -3.16 -0.92
CA GLY A 57 6.63 -4.02 0.27
C GLY A 57 7.49 -3.43 1.41
N GLY A 58 7.41 -2.11 1.65
CA GLY A 58 8.07 -1.39 2.74
C GLY A 58 7.11 -1.10 3.91
N ASP A 59 7.48 -0.13 4.76
CA ASP A 59 6.75 0.20 6.01
C ASP A 59 5.30 0.64 5.75
N THR A 60 5.06 1.37 4.68
CA THR A 60 3.71 1.78 4.25
C THR A 60 2.76 0.60 4.07
N LEU A 61 3.29 -0.60 3.73
CA LEU A 61 2.47 -1.80 3.61
C LEU A 61 1.86 -2.20 4.96
N TYR A 62 2.64 -2.11 6.04
CA TYR A 62 2.16 -2.40 7.40
C TYR A 62 1.10 -1.40 7.84
N GLU A 63 1.29 -0.12 7.52
CA GLU A 63 0.32 0.94 7.83
C GLU A 63 -1.01 0.70 7.10
N LEU A 64 -0.97 0.43 5.79
CA LEU A 64 -2.15 0.14 4.98
C LEU A 64 -2.87 -1.13 5.47
N ALA A 65 -2.12 -2.17 5.82
CA ALA A 65 -2.70 -3.41 6.35
C ALA A 65 -3.36 -3.17 7.71
N CYS A 66 -2.71 -2.45 8.63
CA CYS A 66 -3.26 -2.08 9.93
C CYS A 66 -4.57 -1.30 9.79
N LEU A 67 -4.64 -0.39 8.83
CA LEU A 67 -5.83 0.41 8.53
C LEU A 67 -6.91 -0.36 7.73
N GLY A 68 -6.63 -1.61 7.33
CA GLY A 68 -7.56 -2.42 6.54
C GLY A 68 -7.79 -1.88 5.13
N VAL A 69 -6.80 -1.22 4.53
CA VAL A 69 -6.90 -0.71 3.16
C VAL A 69 -6.56 -1.83 2.17
N PRO A 70 -7.48 -2.21 1.26
CA PRO A 70 -7.19 -3.20 0.23
C PRO A 70 -6.03 -2.75 -0.65
N THR A 71 -4.91 -3.49 -0.62
CA THR A 71 -3.66 -3.04 -1.23
C THR A 71 -3.14 -4.04 -2.26
N ALA A 72 -2.76 -3.53 -3.45
CA ALA A 72 -1.89 -4.24 -4.38
C ALA A 72 -0.43 -3.85 -4.13
N VAL A 73 0.47 -4.84 -4.17
CA VAL A 73 1.90 -4.62 -3.88
C VAL A 73 2.73 -4.90 -5.12
N VAL A 74 3.60 -3.94 -5.45
CA VAL A 74 4.66 -4.09 -6.46
C VAL A 74 6.01 -3.90 -5.78
N CYS A 75 6.84 -4.93 -5.80
CA CYS A 75 8.09 -4.93 -5.03
C CYS A 75 9.27 -4.42 -5.88
N PRO A 76 10.01 -3.39 -5.45
CA PRO A 76 11.27 -2.97 -6.05
C PRO A 76 12.36 -4.03 -5.96
N THR A 77 12.40 -4.81 -4.87
CA THR A 77 13.46 -5.77 -4.57
C THR A 77 12.91 -7.14 -4.16
N VAL A 78 13.73 -8.18 -4.27
CA VAL A 78 13.41 -9.53 -3.79
C VAL A 78 13.22 -9.57 -2.26
N ARG A 79 13.94 -8.71 -1.53
CA ARG A 79 13.75 -8.60 -0.06
C ARG A 79 12.33 -8.16 0.28
N GLN A 80 11.80 -7.17 -0.42
CA GLN A 80 10.43 -6.71 -0.22
C GLN A 80 9.40 -7.74 -0.72
N LEU A 81 9.74 -8.52 -1.75
CA LEU A 81 8.90 -9.62 -2.21
C LEU A 81 8.62 -10.64 -1.10
N ARG A 82 9.62 -11.01 -0.30
CA ARG A 82 9.44 -11.94 0.82
C ARG A 82 8.42 -11.43 1.86
N VAL A 83 8.41 -10.13 2.11
CA VAL A 83 7.41 -9.51 2.99
C VAL A 83 6.04 -9.56 2.33
N ALA A 84 5.93 -9.14 1.07
CA ALA A 84 4.68 -9.15 0.31
C ALA A 84 4.08 -10.57 0.19
N ASP A 85 4.92 -11.60 0.03
CA ASP A 85 4.48 -13.01 -0.02
C ASP A 85 3.86 -13.47 1.30
N ARG A 86 4.43 -13.07 2.45
CA ARG A 86 3.85 -13.38 3.77
C ARG A 86 2.49 -12.71 3.95
N PHE A 87 2.36 -11.46 3.54
CA PHE A 87 1.09 -10.74 3.58
C PHE A 87 0.06 -11.35 2.62
N ALA A 88 0.48 -11.77 1.43
CA ALA A 88 -0.40 -12.44 0.46
C ALA A 88 -0.84 -13.82 0.95
N GLY A 89 0.05 -14.59 1.59
CA GLY A 89 -0.28 -15.87 2.23
C GLY A 89 -1.32 -15.74 3.34
N ALA A 90 -1.34 -14.59 4.04
CA ALA A 90 -2.36 -14.24 5.03
C ALA A 90 -3.61 -13.58 4.41
N ALA A 91 -3.73 -13.54 3.08
CA ALA A 91 -4.80 -12.86 2.34
C ALA A 91 -4.95 -11.36 2.69
N ALA A 92 -3.86 -10.70 3.11
CA ALA A 92 -3.87 -9.30 3.53
C ALA A 92 -3.53 -8.32 2.39
N VAL A 93 -2.92 -8.80 1.29
CA VAL A 93 -2.60 -8.00 0.11
C VAL A 93 -2.74 -8.80 -1.19
N LEU A 94 -2.84 -8.09 -2.31
CA LEU A 94 -2.69 -8.64 -3.66
C LEU A 94 -1.24 -8.43 -4.12
N ASN A 95 -0.39 -9.46 -4.03
CA ASN A 95 0.99 -9.36 -4.48
C ASN A 95 1.09 -9.50 -6.01
N LEU A 96 1.61 -8.46 -6.68
CA LEU A 96 1.82 -8.43 -8.13
C LEU A 96 3.25 -8.85 -8.53
N GLY A 97 4.13 -9.02 -7.56
CA GLY A 97 5.52 -9.45 -7.77
C GLY A 97 6.52 -8.31 -7.88
N VAL A 98 7.70 -8.63 -8.43
CA VAL A 98 8.81 -7.67 -8.59
C VAL A 98 8.59 -6.83 -9.84
N HIS A 99 8.82 -5.51 -9.76
CA HIS A 99 8.58 -4.57 -10.85
C HIS A 99 9.35 -4.91 -12.14
N ARG A 100 10.58 -5.43 -12.04
CA ARG A 100 11.43 -5.78 -13.20
C ARG A 100 10.84 -6.90 -14.06
N THR A 101 10.06 -7.80 -13.48
CA THR A 101 9.42 -8.93 -14.18
C THR A 101 7.91 -8.73 -14.34
N LEU A 102 7.38 -7.63 -13.83
CA LEU A 102 5.96 -7.31 -13.89
C LEU A 102 5.60 -6.75 -15.27
N THR A 103 4.88 -7.53 -16.07
CA THR A 103 4.40 -7.06 -17.36
C THR A 103 3.23 -6.08 -17.19
N ARG A 104 3.09 -5.14 -18.14
CA ARG A 104 1.98 -4.19 -18.16
C ARG A 104 0.62 -4.88 -18.07
N SER A 105 0.41 -5.96 -18.81
CA SER A 105 -0.84 -6.71 -18.80
C SER A 105 -1.15 -7.37 -17.44
N ARG A 106 -0.12 -7.91 -16.76
CA ARG A 106 -0.27 -8.47 -15.41
C ARG A 106 -0.61 -7.38 -14.39
N PHE A 107 0.07 -6.24 -14.46
CA PHE A 107 -0.23 -5.08 -13.63
C PHE A 107 -1.68 -4.61 -13.83
N GLN A 108 -2.08 -4.36 -15.08
CA GLN A 108 -3.44 -3.92 -15.40
C GLN A 108 -4.51 -4.89 -14.90
N ARG A 109 -4.35 -6.20 -15.15
CA ARG A 109 -5.29 -7.21 -14.65
C ARG A 109 -5.37 -7.20 -13.12
N GLY A 110 -4.24 -7.08 -12.42
CA GLY A 110 -4.19 -7.00 -10.97
C GLY A 110 -4.96 -5.79 -10.43
N ILE A 111 -4.74 -4.62 -11.02
CA ILE A 111 -5.43 -3.38 -10.60
C ILE A 111 -6.93 -3.46 -10.91
N ILE A 112 -7.31 -3.92 -12.10
CA ILE A 112 -8.73 -4.12 -12.44
C ILE A 112 -9.40 -5.07 -11.45
N ARG A 113 -8.73 -6.18 -11.10
CA ARG A 113 -9.22 -7.14 -10.11
C ARG A 113 -9.40 -6.47 -8.75
N LEU A 114 -8.39 -5.72 -8.26
CA LEU A 114 -8.46 -5.00 -6.98
C LEU A 114 -9.65 -4.02 -6.96
N LEU A 115 -9.88 -3.30 -8.06
CA LEU A 115 -10.94 -2.29 -8.14
C LEU A 115 -12.34 -2.87 -8.34
N ARG A 116 -12.49 -4.01 -9.03
CA ARG A 116 -13.79 -4.59 -9.38
C ARG A 116 -14.24 -5.72 -8.48
N ASP A 117 -13.33 -6.53 -7.95
CA ASP A 117 -13.65 -7.68 -7.11
C ASP A 117 -13.93 -7.25 -5.66
N THR A 118 -15.21 -7.15 -5.32
CA THR A 118 -15.65 -6.76 -3.97
C THR A 118 -15.36 -7.83 -2.92
N ARG A 119 -15.33 -9.11 -3.29
CA ARG A 119 -14.99 -10.22 -2.39
C ARG A 119 -13.51 -10.12 -2.01
N LEU A 120 -12.64 -9.95 -3.01
CA LEU A 120 -11.21 -9.74 -2.76
C LEU A 120 -10.98 -8.58 -1.80
N ARG A 121 -11.54 -7.40 -2.10
CA ARG A 121 -11.37 -6.24 -1.21
C ARG A 121 -11.87 -6.48 0.20
N ARG A 122 -12.97 -7.19 0.38
CA ARG A 122 -13.48 -7.56 1.70
C ARG A 122 -12.50 -8.46 2.44
N CYS A 123 -11.95 -9.47 1.78
CA CYS A 123 -10.92 -10.36 2.36
C CYS A 123 -9.69 -9.56 2.80
N LEU A 124 -9.12 -8.75 1.91
CA LEU A 124 -7.93 -7.92 2.21
C LEU A 124 -8.18 -6.98 3.39
N ARG A 125 -9.34 -6.32 3.40
CA ARG A 125 -9.75 -5.38 4.47
C ARG A 125 -9.84 -6.05 5.83
N THR A 126 -10.28 -7.29 5.88
CA THR A 126 -10.47 -8.03 7.13
C THR A 126 -9.16 -8.67 7.60
N ALA A 127 -8.35 -9.17 6.68
CA ALA A 127 -7.10 -9.88 7.01
C ALA A 127 -5.99 -8.94 7.45
N GLY A 128 -5.89 -7.74 6.86
CA GLY A 128 -4.85 -6.77 7.18
C GLY A 128 -4.73 -6.44 8.66
N PRO A 129 -5.79 -5.95 9.35
CA PRO A 129 -5.74 -5.62 10.77
C PRO A 129 -5.54 -6.82 11.70
N ARG A 130 -5.88 -8.03 11.25
CA ARG A 130 -5.58 -9.27 12.00
C ARG A 130 -4.11 -9.63 11.95
N LEU A 131 -3.43 -9.30 10.85
CA LEU A 131 -2.00 -9.53 10.70
C LEU A 131 -1.18 -8.42 11.37
N VAL A 132 -1.64 -7.17 11.29
CA VAL A 132 -0.95 -5.98 11.81
C VAL A 132 -1.92 -5.18 12.67
N ASP A 133 -1.79 -5.33 13.99
CA ASP A 133 -2.71 -4.73 14.98
C ASP A 133 -2.29 -3.32 15.47
N GLY A 134 -1.16 -2.79 14.98
CA GLY A 134 -0.63 -1.48 15.36
C GLY A 134 -0.01 -1.40 16.75
N ARG A 135 0.09 -2.52 17.49
CA ARG A 135 0.60 -2.56 18.88
C ARG A 135 2.07 -2.99 19.00
N GLY A 136 2.82 -2.98 17.89
CA GLY A 136 4.21 -3.44 17.87
C GLY A 136 5.11 -2.69 18.85
N ALA A 137 5.06 -1.34 18.84
CA ALA A 137 5.86 -0.51 19.74
C ALA A 137 5.55 -0.77 21.22
N GLN A 138 4.28 -0.98 21.56
CA GLN A 138 3.88 -1.31 22.95
C GLN A 138 4.44 -2.67 23.40
N ARG A 139 4.46 -3.67 22.51
CA ARG A 139 5.08 -4.97 22.82
C ARG A 139 6.57 -4.85 23.07
N VAL A 140 7.29 -4.12 22.21
CA VAL A 140 8.72 -3.87 22.39
C VAL A 140 9.00 -3.15 23.71
N ALA A 141 8.27 -2.07 24.00
CA ALA A 141 8.45 -1.32 25.24
C ALA A 141 8.22 -2.18 26.49
N ARG A 142 7.21 -3.05 26.46
CA ARG A 142 6.96 -3.99 27.57
C ARG A 142 8.11 -4.97 27.77
N THR A 143 8.57 -5.61 26.69
CA THR A 143 9.70 -6.54 26.76
C THR A 143 10.96 -5.87 27.28
N LEU A 144 11.26 -4.64 26.86
CA LEU A 144 12.41 -3.90 27.37
C LEU A 144 12.27 -3.57 28.86
N ALA A 145 11.08 -3.20 29.33
CA ALA A 145 10.85 -2.94 30.75
C ALA A 145 11.00 -4.22 31.60
N GLU A 146 10.52 -5.36 31.12
CA GLU A 146 10.68 -6.66 31.79
C GLU A 146 12.16 -7.06 31.90
N LEU A 147 12.94 -6.86 30.82
CA LEU A 147 14.39 -7.15 30.82
C LEU A 147 15.18 -6.21 31.73
N ALA A 148 14.76 -4.94 31.87
CA ALA A 148 15.42 -3.99 32.75
C ALA A 148 15.12 -4.20 34.25
N ALA A 149 14.07 -4.96 34.57
CA ALA A 149 13.67 -5.29 35.95
C ALA A 149 14.25 -6.63 36.44
N SER A 150 14.92 -7.38 35.55
CA SER A 150 15.56 -8.67 35.84
C SER A 150 17.01 -8.49 36.24
#